data_89125faac25bd93add4b0223bfd99a5b
#
_entry.id   89125faac25bd93add4b0223bfd99a5b
#
_cell.length_a   1.000
_cell.length_b   1.000
_cell.length_c   1.000
_cell.angle_alpha   90.00
_cell.angle_beta   90.00
_cell.angle_gamma   90.00
#
_symmetry.space_group_name_H-M   'P 1'
#
loop_
_entity.id
_entity.type
_entity.pdbx_description
1 polymer ?
#
loop_
_entity_poly.entity_id
_entity_poly.type
_entity_poly.pdbx_seq_one_letter_code
_entity_poly.pdbx_strand_id
1 'polypeptide(L)'
;MIERSGIRIIAASLILALISGYLFPPLAALFLIFAAFTVYFFRDLEREIGEGVVSPADGKIDYVKGNRLEIFMSPFDCHVNRAPVSGKVVKTRFLEGNTPPAFVRSKNVRTNEILIENEDGIFRVLQMAGIFAGRIVCYVKEGDYVRKGDRIGMIRFGSRVALEVPPGYRIIRGVGEKVKAGETVALKDEYSQAGKSG
;
A
#
# COMPACT_ATOMS: atom_id res chain seq x y z
N MET A 1 9.18 -13.31 0.82
CA MET A 1 9.55 -13.00 2.25
C MET A 1 8.29 -12.74 3.06
N ILE A 2 8.38 -12.79 4.40
CA ILE A 2 7.28 -12.41 5.31
C ILE A 2 7.68 -11.07 5.95
N GLU A 3 6.75 -10.13 5.99
CA GLU A 3 6.95 -8.84 6.64
C GLU A 3 7.09 -9.03 8.17
N ARG A 4 8.07 -8.33 8.78
CA ARG A 4 8.50 -8.53 10.17
C ARG A 4 7.37 -8.39 11.20
N SER A 5 6.39 -7.53 10.95
CA SER A 5 5.27 -7.32 11.87
C SER A 5 4.33 -8.52 11.97
N GLY A 6 4.29 -9.40 10.96
CA GLY A 6 3.52 -10.64 10.96
C GLY A 6 4.13 -11.76 11.81
N ILE A 7 5.45 -11.76 11.98
CA ILE A 7 6.17 -12.86 12.64
C ILE A 7 5.68 -13.11 14.07
N ARG A 8 5.41 -12.05 14.83
CA ARG A 8 4.92 -12.16 16.21
C ARG A 8 3.52 -12.78 16.27
N ILE A 9 2.65 -12.43 15.32
CA ILE A 9 1.27 -12.96 15.25
C ILE A 9 1.32 -14.43 14.88
N ILE A 10 2.16 -14.80 13.90
CA ILE A 10 2.37 -16.20 13.47
C ILE A 10 2.88 -17.03 14.66
N ALA A 11 3.93 -16.57 15.35
CA ALA A 11 4.51 -17.28 16.49
C ALA A 11 3.46 -17.47 17.61
N ALA A 12 2.72 -16.43 17.98
CA ALA A 12 1.66 -16.53 18.98
C ALA A 12 0.57 -17.55 18.56
N SER A 13 0.15 -17.53 17.29
CA SER A 13 -0.85 -18.45 16.78
C SER A 13 -0.38 -19.92 16.83
N LEU A 14 0.89 -20.17 16.51
CA LEU A 14 1.48 -21.52 16.58
C LEU A 14 1.61 -22.01 18.02
N ILE A 15 1.99 -21.16 18.97
CA ILE A 15 2.03 -21.49 20.41
C ILE A 15 0.62 -21.84 20.90
N LEU A 16 -0.38 -21.02 20.56
CA LEU A 16 -1.78 -21.30 20.93
C LEU A 16 -2.30 -22.59 20.29
N ALA A 17 -1.91 -22.88 19.04
CA ALA A 17 -2.24 -24.15 18.40
C ALA A 17 -1.64 -25.35 19.14
N LEU A 18 -0.39 -25.25 19.58
CA LEU A 18 0.29 -26.30 20.33
C LEU A 18 -0.39 -26.57 21.68
N ILE A 19 -0.67 -25.51 22.45
CA ILE A 19 -1.32 -25.60 23.75
C ILE A 19 -2.74 -26.17 23.61
N SER A 20 -3.53 -25.63 22.67
CA SER A 20 -4.91 -26.07 22.45
C SER A 20 -5.00 -27.48 21.88
N GLY A 21 -3.99 -27.93 21.13
CA GLY A 21 -3.92 -29.26 20.53
C GLY A 21 -3.94 -30.37 21.59
N TYR A 22 -3.36 -30.12 22.75
CA TYR A 22 -3.38 -31.03 23.87
C TYR A 22 -4.74 -31.08 24.55
N LEU A 23 -5.45 -29.95 24.64
CA LEU A 23 -6.72 -29.82 25.39
C LEU A 23 -7.95 -30.02 24.51
N PHE A 24 -7.93 -29.43 23.30
CA PHE A 24 -9.07 -29.43 22.38
C PHE A 24 -8.63 -29.33 20.93
N PRO A 25 -8.38 -30.42 20.21
CA PRO A 25 -7.87 -30.45 18.85
C PRO A 25 -8.58 -29.55 17.82
N PRO A 26 -9.93 -29.42 17.84
CA PRO A 26 -10.60 -28.51 16.90
C PRO A 26 -10.16 -27.04 17.05
N LEU A 27 -9.83 -26.58 18.26
CA LEU A 27 -9.32 -25.23 18.49
C LEU A 27 -7.89 -25.05 17.95
N ALA A 28 -7.07 -26.09 18.03
CA ALA A 28 -5.75 -26.10 17.42
C ALA A 28 -5.83 -25.91 15.89
N ALA A 29 -6.77 -26.61 15.25
CA ALA A 29 -7.00 -26.47 13.81
C ALA A 29 -7.35 -25.00 13.44
N LEU A 30 -8.18 -24.34 14.24
CA LEU A 30 -8.53 -22.92 14.04
C LEU A 30 -7.28 -22.02 14.12
N PHE A 31 -6.42 -22.20 15.11
CA PHE A 31 -5.17 -21.43 15.24
C PHE A 31 -4.18 -21.71 14.10
N LEU A 32 -4.11 -22.95 13.59
CA LEU A 32 -3.29 -23.27 12.42
C LEU A 32 -3.80 -22.60 11.14
N ILE A 33 -5.12 -22.60 10.93
CA ILE A 33 -5.74 -21.88 9.79
C ILE A 33 -5.46 -20.38 9.90
N PHE A 34 -5.57 -19.81 11.10
CA PHE A 34 -5.27 -18.39 11.33
C PHE A 34 -3.77 -18.09 11.13
N ALA A 35 -2.88 -18.96 11.54
CA ALA A 35 -1.45 -18.85 11.29
C ALA A 35 -1.15 -18.88 9.77
N ALA A 36 -1.74 -19.83 9.05
CA ALA A 36 -1.59 -19.92 7.58
C ALA A 36 -2.12 -18.66 6.88
N PHE A 37 -3.28 -18.16 7.28
CA PHE A 37 -3.81 -16.88 6.78
C PHE A 37 -2.87 -15.71 7.09
N THR A 38 -2.28 -15.66 8.29
CA THR A 38 -1.34 -14.61 8.67
C THR A 38 -0.07 -14.65 7.82
N VAL A 39 0.48 -15.84 7.56
CA VAL A 39 1.62 -16.03 6.64
C VAL A 39 1.27 -15.49 5.25
N TYR A 40 0.09 -15.84 4.74
CA TYR A 40 -0.39 -15.38 3.44
C TYR A 40 -0.58 -13.85 3.40
N PHE A 41 -1.19 -13.27 4.43
CA PHE A 41 -1.47 -11.84 4.51
C PHE A 41 -0.19 -10.99 4.59
N PHE A 42 0.79 -11.43 5.40
CA PHE A 42 2.06 -10.71 5.58
C PHE A 42 3.14 -11.11 4.57
N ARG A 43 2.75 -11.78 3.48
CA ARG A 43 3.69 -12.09 2.41
C ARG A 43 4.20 -10.81 1.75
N ASP A 44 5.48 -10.79 1.46
CA ASP A 44 6.15 -9.74 0.68
C ASP A 44 6.68 -10.37 -0.60
N LEU A 45 6.07 -10.01 -1.70
CA LEU A 45 6.35 -10.58 -3.03
C LEU A 45 7.36 -9.69 -3.77
N GLU A 46 8.33 -10.31 -4.44
CA GLU A 46 9.15 -9.59 -5.42
C GLU A 46 8.27 -9.11 -6.57
N ARG A 47 8.63 -7.94 -7.13
CA ARG A 47 7.85 -7.27 -8.18
C ARG A 47 8.74 -6.87 -9.34
N GLU A 48 8.27 -7.11 -10.54
CA GLU A 48 8.76 -6.44 -11.72
C GLU A 48 8.30 -4.99 -11.68
N ILE A 49 9.21 -4.08 -12.01
CA ILE A 49 8.96 -2.65 -11.92
C ILE A 49 8.81 -2.09 -13.32
N GLY A 50 7.61 -1.61 -13.61
CA GLY A 50 7.25 -1.01 -14.89
C GLY A 50 7.87 0.37 -15.12
N GLU A 51 7.58 0.93 -16.28
CA GLU A 51 8.00 2.27 -16.67
C GLU A 51 7.12 3.36 -16.05
N GLY A 52 7.58 4.62 -16.16
CA GLY A 52 6.84 5.78 -15.64
C GLY A 52 6.57 5.70 -14.13
N VAL A 53 5.36 6.05 -13.73
CA VAL A 53 4.89 6.00 -12.35
C VAL A 53 4.21 4.66 -12.11
N VAL A 54 4.64 3.94 -11.07
CA VAL A 54 4.11 2.60 -10.79
C VAL A 54 3.12 2.61 -9.63
N SER A 55 2.27 1.61 -9.63
CA SER A 55 1.29 1.38 -8.56
C SER A 55 1.99 1.21 -7.21
N PRO A 56 1.58 1.97 -6.18
CA PRO A 56 2.11 1.80 -4.84
C PRO A 56 1.53 0.59 -4.09
N ALA A 57 0.51 -0.09 -4.64
CA ALA A 57 -0.19 -1.16 -3.95
C ALA A 57 -0.78 -2.18 -4.92
N ASP A 58 -1.04 -3.39 -4.40
CA ASP A 58 -1.91 -4.37 -5.06
C ASP A 58 -3.38 -4.03 -4.77
N GLY A 59 -4.27 -4.29 -5.71
CA GLY A 59 -5.69 -4.17 -5.47
C GLY A 59 -6.50 -3.79 -6.71
N LYS A 60 -7.69 -3.28 -6.47
CA LYS A 60 -8.60 -2.80 -7.52
C LYS A 60 -8.68 -1.27 -7.47
N ILE A 61 -8.45 -0.63 -8.61
CA ILE A 61 -8.67 0.81 -8.74
C ILE A 61 -10.18 1.06 -8.64
N ASP A 62 -10.60 1.82 -7.65
CA ASP A 62 -12.00 2.16 -7.44
C ASP A 62 -12.27 3.66 -7.52
N TYR A 63 -11.23 4.45 -7.82
CA TYR A 63 -11.35 5.87 -8.10
C TYR A 63 -10.22 6.41 -8.96
N VAL A 64 -10.61 7.21 -9.94
CA VAL A 64 -9.69 8.05 -10.73
C VAL A 64 -10.38 9.39 -10.97
N LYS A 65 -9.73 10.47 -10.59
CA LYS A 65 -10.19 11.83 -10.90
C LYS A 65 -9.00 12.79 -10.96
N GLY A 66 -8.82 13.44 -12.11
CA GLY A 66 -7.70 14.34 -12.34
C GLY A 66 -6.36 13.61 -12.19
N ASN A 67 -5.53 14.08 -11.27
CA ASN A 67 -4.21 13.54 -10.99
C ASN A 67 -4.17 12.50 -9.85
N ARG A 68 -5.34 12.04 -9.39
CA ARG A 68 -5.46 11.12 -8.26
C ARG A 68 -6.11 9.80 -8.66
N LEU A 69 -5.50 8.68 -8.26
CA LEU A 69 -6.09 7.36 -8.27
C LEU A 69 -6.14 6.78 -6.84
N GLU A 70 -7.12 5.90 -6.58
CA GLU A 70 -7.20 5.15 -5.33
C GLU A 70 -7.36 3.67 -5.60
N ILE A 71 -6.66 2.86 -4.81
CA ILE A 71 -6.61 1.41 -4.91
C ILE A 71 -7.21 0.83 -3.63
N PHE A 72 -8.29 0.09 -3.77
CA PHE A 72 -8.86 -0.73 -2.71
C PHE A 72 -8.09 -2.04 -2.63
N MET A 73 -7.59 -2.36 -1.44
CA MET A 73 -6.86 -3.59 -1.16
C MET A 73 -7.76 -4.55 -0.40
N SER A 74 -8.06 -5.71 -1.00
CA SER A 74 -8.78 -6.78 -0.32
C SER A 74 -7.86 -7.53 0.64
N PRO A 75 -8.38 -8.32 1.62
CA PRO A 75 -7.54 -9.13 2.52
C PRO A 75 -6.63 -10.13 1.80
N PHE A 76 -6.91 -10.44 0.55
CA PHE A 76 -6.14 -11.39 -0.26
C PHE A 76 -5.03 -10.73 -1.10
N ASP A 77 -5.00 -9.40 -1.16
CA ASP A 77 -3.95 -8.66 -1.86
C ASP A 77 -2.67 -8.58 -1.00
N CYS A 78 -1.53 -8.27 -1.63
CA CYS A 78 -0.30 -8.00 -0.90
C CYS A 78 -0.35 -6.60 -0.30
N HIS A 79 -0.14 -6.50 1.01
CA HIS A 79 -0.31 -5.25 1.76
C HIS A 79 0.97 -4.44 1.94
N VAL A 80 2.09 -4.91 1.41
CA VAL A 80 3.34 -4.14 1.36
C VAL A 80 3.22 -3.10 0.24
N ASN A 81 3.37 -1.82 0.62
CA ASN A 81 3.29 -0.71 -0.31
C ASN A 81 4.68 -0.32 -0.81
N ARG A 82 4.74 0.15 -2.05
CA ARG A 82 5.98 0.46 -2.75
C ARG A 82 6.03 1.90 -3.25
N ALA A 83 7.25 2.44 -3.37
CA ALA A 83 7.50 3.76 -3.93
C ALA A 83 7.06 3.82 -5.40
N PRO A 84 6.19 4.77 -5.79
CA PRO A 84 5.71 4.89 -7.18
C PRO A 84 6.77 5.44 -8.12
N VAL A 85 7.76 6.15 -7.59
CA VAL A 85 8.89 6.76 -8.30
C VAL A 85 10.14 6.73 -7.45
N SER A 86 11.30 6.93 -8.06
CA SER A 86 12.53 7.23 -7.33
C SER A 86 12.54 8.70 -6.92
N GLY A 87 13.02 9.00 -5.71
CA GLY A 87 13.11 10.36 -5.21
C GLY A 87 13.41 10.44 -3.72
N LYS A 88 13.49 11.67 -3.22
CA LYS A 88 13.70 11.96 -1.80
C LYS A 88 12.36 12.04 -1.07
N VAL A 89 12.25 11.36 0.05
CA VAL A 89 11.11 11.51 0.95
C VAL A 89 11.23 12.87 1.65
N VAL A 90 10.41 13.82 1.26
CA VAL A 90 10.44 15.19 1.80
C VAL A 90 9.52 15.36 2.99
N LYS A 91 8.54 14.45 3.15
CA LYS A 91 7.64 14.47 4.30
C LYS A 91 7.04 13.10 4.57
N THR A 92 6.91 12.76 5.85
CA THR A 92 6.03 11.69 6.33
C THR A 92 5.15 12.24 7.45
N ARG A 93 3.83 12.03 7.37
CA ARG A 93 2.90 12.56 8.37
C ARG A 93 1.75 11.60 8.63
N PHE A 94 1.58 11.22 9.89
CA PHE A 94 0.39 10.52 10.34
C PHE A 94 -0.74 11.52 10.65
N LEU A 95 -1.87 11.33 10.00
CA LEU A 95 -3.10 12.09 10.21
C LEU A 95 -4.07 11.19 10.97
N GLU A 96 -4.49 11.66 12.14
CA GLU A 96 -5.51 10.97 12.92
C GLU A 96 -6.86 11.08 12.21
N GLY A 97 -7.70 10.06 12.41
CA GLY A 97 -9.01 9.99 11.81
C GLY A 97 -9.72 8.68 12.13
N ASN A 98 -10.90 8.52 11.55
CA ASN A 98 -11.69 7.29 11.67
C ASN A 98 -11.06 6.14 10.87
N THR A 99 -11.47 4.92 11.18
CA THR A 99 -11.12 3.71 10.42
C THR A 99 -12.39 3.09 9.84
N PRO A 100 -12.98 3.68 8.77
CA PRO A 100 -14.17 3.12 8.14
C PRO A 100 -13.85 1.79 7.46
N PRO A 101 -14.86 0.96 7.12
CA PRO A 101 -14.65 -0.16 6.22
C PRO A 101 -13.93 0.29 4.95
N ALA A 102 -12.92 -0.44 4.50
CA ALA A 102 -12.04 -0.03 3.40
C ALA A 102 -12.79 0.23 2.07
N PHE A 103 -13.97 -0.37 1.89
CA PHE A 103 -14.86 -0.13 0.74
C PHE A 103 -15.74 1.14 0.89
N VAL A 104 -15.75 1.77 2.09
CA VAL A 104 -16.47 3.03 2.33
C VAL A 104 -15.50 4.19 2.20
N ARG A 105 -15.84 5.17 1.35
CA ARG A 105 -15.09 6.42 1.26
C ARG A 105 -15.48 7.36 2.37
N SER A 106 -14.51 7.80 3.14
CA SER A 106 -14.68 8.79 4.19
C SER A 106 -13.64 9.90 4.04
N LYS A 107 -14.02 11.11 4.41
CA LYS A 107 -13.12 12.28 4.33
C LYS A 107 -12.11 12.35 5.48
N ASN A 108 -12.44 11.76 6.63
CA ASN A 108 -11.62 11.80 7.83
C ASN A 108 -11.13 10.38 8.18
N VAL A 109 -10.18 9.87 7.41
CA VAL A 109 -9.62 8.54 7.59
C VAL A 109 -8.22 8.65 8.19
N ARG A 110 -7.90 7.77 9.15
CA ARG A 110 -6.53 7.63 9.65
C ARG A 110 -5.60 7.31 8.48
N THR A 111 -4.65 8.18 8.24
CA THR A 111 -3.82 8.17 7.03
C THR A 111 -2.36 8.40 7.36
N ASN A 112 -1.47 7.67 6.72
CA ASN A 112 -0.07 8.03 6.62
C ASN A 112 0.19 8.64 5.25
N GLU A 113 0.64 9.88 5.24
CA GLU A 113 1.02 10.64 4.05
C GLU A 113 2.53 10.54 3.85
N ILE A 114 2.95 10.19 2.64
CA ILE A 114 4.35 10.15 2.21
C ILE A 114 4.47 11.01 0.97
N LEU A 115 5.31 12.04 1.03
CA LEU A 115 5.64 12.90 -0.11
C LEU A 115 7.02 12.52 -0.62
N ILE A 116 7.11 12.14 -1.90
CA ILE A 116 8.35 11.79 -2.60
C ILE A 116 8.58 12.84 -3.66
N GLU A 117 9.71 13.54 -3.60
CA GLU A 117 10.11 14.58 -4.53
C GLU A 117 11.22 14.10 -5.45
N ASN A 118 11.09 14.40 -6.71
CA ASN A 118 12.14 14.29 -7.73
C ASN A 118 12.12 15.50 -8.68
N GLU A 119 12.87 15.45 -9.78
CA GLU A 119 12.94 16.52 -10.79
C GLU A 119 11.59 16.87 -11.45
N ASP A 120 10.63 15.94 -11.44
CA ASP A 120 9.31 16.13 -12.03
C ASP A 120 8.29 16.74 -11.06
N GLY A 121 8.62 16.81 -9.77
CA GLY A 121 7.77 17.37 -8.74
C GLY A 121 7.49 16.40 -7.58
N ILE A 122 6.38 16.64 -6.88
CA ILE A 122 6.01 15.91 -5.67
C ILE A 122 4.94 14.87 -5.98
N PHE A 123 5.25 13.61 -5.68
CA PHE A 123 4.34 12.47 -5.71
C PHE A 123 3.86 12.19 -4.30
N ARG A 124 2.54 12.08 -4.13
CA ARG A 124 1.92 11.89 -2.82
C ARG A 124 1.31 10.51 -2.71
N VAL A 125 1.75 9.73 -1.74
CA VAL A 125 1.17 8.43 -1.40
C VAL A 125 0.43 8.56 -0.08
N LEU A 126 -0.84 8.15 -0.08
CA LEU A 126 -1.69 8.16 1.10
C LEU A 126 -2.06 6.71 1.46
N GLN A 127 -1.54 6.22 2.57
CA GLN A 127 -1.88 4.92 3.14
C GLN A 127 -3.06 5.13 4.12
N MET A 128 -4.24 4.64 3.77
CA MET A 128 -5.47 4.85 4.53
C MET A 128 -5.91 3.56 5.22
N ALA A 129 -6.10 3.63 6.53
CA ALA A 129 -6.50 2.50 7.36
C ALA A 129 -8.00 2.20 7.25
N GLY A 130 -8.37 0.93 7.04
CA GLY A 130 -9.75 0.46 7.16
C GLY A 130 -10.09 -0.04 8.56
N ILE A 131 -11.33 -0.53 8.78
CA ILE A 131 -11.89 -0.88 10.09
C ILE A 131 -11.07 -1.91 10.88
N PHE A 132 -10.44 -2.86 10.19
CA PHE A 132 -9.56 -3.87 10.79
C PHE A 132 -8.09 -3.45 10.79
N ALA A 133 -7.77 -2.28 10.19
CA ALA A 133 -6.42 -1.75 10.11
C ALA A 133 -5.98 -1.18 11.46
N GLY A 134 -5.56 -2.06 12.36
CA GLY A 134 -5.04 -1.64 13.65
C GLY A 134 -3.79 -0.76 13.55
N ARG A 135 -3.05 -0.81 12.42
CA ARG A 135 -1.78 -0.09 12.30
C ARG A 135 -1.32 0.08 10.84
N ILE A 136 -0.94 1.29 10.49
CA ILE A 136 -0.12 1.60 9.33
C ILE A 136 1.35 1.59 9.81
N VAL A 137 2.19 0.84 9.11
CA VAL A 137 3.63 0.79 9.37
C VAL A 137 4.32 1.53 8.23
N CYS A 138 4.99 2.63 8.55
CA CYS A 138 5.83 3.38 7.62
C CYS A 138 7.27 2.89 7.75
N TYR A 139 7.93 2.57 6.62
CA TYR A 139 9.32 2.08 6.61
C TYR A 139 10.32 3.18 6.28
N VAL A 140 9.82 4.33 5.81
CA VAL A 140 10.64 5.45 5.39
C VAL A 140 10.41 6.65 6.30
N LYS A 141 11.39 7.52 6.36
CA LYS A 141 11.34 8.77 7.12
C LYS A 141 11.76 9.94 6.23
N GLU A 142 11.47 11.12 6.67
CA GLU A 142 11.89 12.36 6.04
C GLU A 142 13.41 12.39 5.87
N GLY A 143 13.87 12.71 4.66
CA GLY A 143 15.28 12.71 4.27
C GLY A 143 15.76 11.44 3.58
N ASP A 144 15.05 10.31 3.70
CA ASP A 144 15.43 9.08 3.01
C ASP A 144 15.32 9.23 1.49
N TYR A 145 16.19 8.54 0.74
CA TYR A 145 16.06 8.38 -0.70
C TYR A 145 15.50 6.98 -0.99
N VAL A 146 14.44 6.92 -1.79
CA VAL A 146 13.81 5.67 -2.24
C VAL A 146 13.99 5.49 -3.75
N ARG A 147 14.19 4.24 -4.16
CA ARG A 147 14.12 3.86 -5.58
C ARG A 147 12.69 3.44 -5.91
N LYS A 148 12.30 3.64 -7.15
CA LYS A 148 11.01 3.14 -7.67
C LYS A 148 10.87 1.64 -7.36
N GLY A 149 9.76 1.25 -6.73
CA GLY A 149 9.53 -0.12 -6.30
C GLY A 149 10.03 -0.49 -4.90
N ASP A 150 10.81 0.38 -4.24
CA ASP A 150 11.23 0.15 -2.85
C ASP A 150 10.03 0.08 -1.90
N ARG A 151 10.16 -0.72 -0.84
CA ARG A 151 9.13 -0.88 0.20
C ARG A 151 9.05 0.37 1.07
N ILE A 152 7.90 1.04 1.07
CA ILE A 152 7.68 2.29 1.84
C ILE A 152 6.78 2.13 3.05
N GLY A 153 6.09 1.00 3.17
CA GLY A 153 5.25 0.73 4.32
C GLY A 153 4.32 -0.46 4.12
N MET A 154 3.47 -0.69 5.11
CA MET A 154 2.44 -1.71 5.09
C MET A 154 1.20 -1.25 5.87
N ILE A 155 0.02 -1.61 5.39
CA ILE A 155 -1.24 -1.38 6.10
C ILE A 155 -1.81 -2.74 6.51
N ARG A 156 -2.10 -2.92 7.82
CA ARG A 156 -2.62 -4.19 8.31
C ARG A 156 -4.14 -4.23 8.20
N PHE A 157 -4.68 -5.30 7.60
CA PHE A 157 -6.10 -5.67 7.56
C PHE A 157 -7.06 -4.61 6.98
N GLY A 158 -7.28 -4.69 5.68
CA GLY A 158 -8.26 -3.88 4.95
C GLY A 158 -7.86 -2.42 4.80
N SER A 159 -7.55 -2.01 3.60
CA SER A 159 -6.89 -0.73 3.39
C SER A 159 -7.16 -0.15 2.02
N ARG A 160 -6.82 1.11 1.88
CA ARG A 160 -6.82 1.85 0.64
C ARG A 160 -5.51 2.61 0.49
N VAL A 161 -5.00 2.67 -0.71
CA VAL A 161 -3.85 3.53 -1.02
C VAL A 161 -4.25 4.49 -2.12
N ALA A 162 -4.01 5.79 -1.90
CA ALA A 162 -4.14 6.79 -2.95
C ALA A 162 -2.76 7.23 -3.42
N LEU A 163 -2.68 7.50 -4.72
CA LEU A 163 -1.54 8.12 -5.38
C LEU A 163 -2.01 9.40 -6.06
N GLU A 164 -1.31 10.49 -5.78
CA GLU A 164 -1.46 11.75 -6.52
C GLU A 164 -0.15 12.03 -7.25
N VAL A 165 -0.26 12.29 -8.55
CA VAL A 165 0.89 12.61 -9.41
C VAL A 165 0.96 14.12 -9.67
N PRO A 166 2.16 14.72 -9.85
CA PRO A 166 2.28 16.12 -10.16
C PRO A 166 1.72 16.46 -11.55
N PRO A 167 1.53 17.76 -11.88
CA PRO A 167 1.20 18.19 -13.23
C PRO A 167 2.20 17.68 -14.26
N GLY A 168 1.73 17.35 -15.47
CA GLY A 168 2.55 16.76 -16.53
C GLY A 168 2.55 15.23 -16.53
N TYR A 169 1.75 14.61 -15.68
CA TYR A 169 1.50 13.17 -15.69
C TYR A 169 0.03 12.85 -15.96
N ARG A 170 -0.20 11.81 -16.75
CA ARG A 170 -1.55 11.27 -17.02
C ARG A 170 -1.68 9.87 -16.46
N ILE A 171 -2.73 9.63 -15.68
CA ILE A 171 -3.11 8.31 -15.22
C ILE A 171 -3.64 7.52 -16.43
N ILE A 172 -3.09 6.33 -16.67
CA ILE A 172 -3.40 5.47 -17.82
C ILE A 172 -4.27 4.26 -17.45
N ARG A 173 -4.60 4.11 -16.18
CA ARG A 173 -5.44 3.02 -15.67
C ARG A 173 -6.82 3.53 -15.29
N GLY A 174 -7.84 2.70 -15.54
CA GLY A 174 -9.24 3.02 -15.30
C GLY A 174 -9.81 2.43 -14.01
N VAL A 175 -10.95 2.98 -13.59
CA VAL A 175 -11.74 2.42 -12.49
C VAL A 175 -12.21 1.01 -12.87
N GLY A 176 -12.05 0.06 -11.94
CA GLY A 176 -12.41 -1.34 -12.12
C GLY A 176 -11.23 -2.24 -12.45
N GLU A 177 -10.11 -1.70 -12.92
CA GLU A 177 -8.91 -2.47 -13.23
C GLU A 177 -8.22 -2.97 -11.95
N LYS A 178 -7.68 -4.19 -12.01
CA LYS A 178 -6.78 -4.73 -10.99
C LYS A 178 -5.35 -4.33 -11.34
N VAL A 179 -4.58 -3.94 -10.34
CA VAL A 179 -3.18 -3.61 -10.45
C VAL A 179 -2.37 -4.30 -9.36
N LYS A 180 -1.11 -4.56 -9.65
CA LYS A 180 -0.11 -5.00 -8.67
C LYS A 180 0.87 -3.86 -8.40
N ALA A 181 1.38 -3.79 -7.18
CA ALA A 181 2.46 -2.88 -6.85
C ALA A 181 3.64 -3.07 -7.82
N GLY A 182 4.14 -1.99 -8.40
CA GLY A 182 5.17 -2.04 -9.44
C GLY A 182 4.64 -1.94 -10.87
N GLU A 183 3.36 -2.19 -11.15
CA GLU A 183 2.80 -2.02 -12.50
C GLU A 183 2.60 -0.55 -12.84
N THR A 184 2.86 -0.17 -14.09
CA THR A 184 2.69 1.21 -14.59
C THR A 184 1.24 1.67 -14.45
N VAL A 185 1.04 2.84 -13.81
CA VAL A 185 -0.29 3.45 -13.62
C VAL A 185 -0.40 4.88 -14.14
N ALA A 186 0.74 5.57 -14.34
CA ALA A 186 0.74 6.87 -14.99
C ALA A 186 2.03 7.08 -15.81
N LEU A 187 1.93 7.88 -16.84
CA LEU A 187 3.04 8.26 -17.73
C LEU A 187 3.13 9.79 -17.83
N LYS A 188 4.31 10.31 -18.15
CA LYS A 188 4.46 11.71 -18.52
C LYS A 188 3.58 12.04 -19.72
N ASP A 189 2.90 13.16 -19.66
CA ASP A 189 2.10 13.65 -20.78
C ASP A 189 3.02 14.39 -21.75
N GLU A 190 3.30 13.79 -22.91
CA GLU A 190 4.19 14.35 -23.92
C GLU A 190 3.72 15.72 -24.43
N TYR A 191 2.43 16.01 -24.36
CA TYR A 191 1.85 17.29 -24.74
C TYR A 191 2.17 18.43 -23.75
N SER A 192 2.53 18.13 -22.51
CA SER A 192 2.89 19.13 -21.50
C SER A 192 4.28 19.76 -21.73
N GLN A 193 5.14 19.12 -22.52
CA GLN A 193 6.49 19.60 -22.82
C GLN A 193 6.50 20.65 -23.97
N ALA A 194 5.54 20.56 -24.88
CA ALA A 194 5.48 21.47 -26.06
C ALA A 194 5.10 22.93 -25.70
N GLY A 195 4.48 23.15 -24.53
CA GLY A 195 4.05 24.49 -24.08
C GLY A 195 5.07 25.29 -23.27
N LYS A 196 6.26 24.72 -22.97
CA LYS A 196 7.32 25.39 -22.19
C LYS A 196 8.50 25.87 -23.03
N SER A 197 8.51 25.64 -24.34
CA SER A 197 9.54 26.05 -25.30
C SER A 197 9.07 27.12 -26.31
N GLY A 198 8.04 27.88 -25.96
CA GLY A 198 7.56 29.03 -26.73
C GLY A 198 7.74 30.33 -25.98
#